data_0dfbb7962c529fe636e963717abbeef8
#
_entry.id   0dfbb7962c529fe636e963717abbeef8
#
_cell.length_a   1.000
_cell.length_b   1.000
_cell.length_c   1.000
_cell.angle_alpha   90.00
_cell.angle_beta   90.00
_cell.angle_gamma   90.00
#
_symmetry.space_group_name_H-M   'P 1'
#
loop_
_entity.id
_entity.type
_entity.pdbx_description
1 polymer ?
#
loop_
_entity_poly.entity_id
_entity_poly.type
_entity_poly.pdbx_seq_one_letter_code
_entity_poly.pdbx_strand_id
1 'polypeptide(L)'
;MVEPDDKILIALSGGADSVALLLVLLQAGFHCEAAHCNFHLRGKESDRDEKFVRDLCRSRSIRLHTKDFDTMAYAREKGISIEMAARELRYGYFEELRTDWRFDKIAVAHHRDDNVETLLLHLVRGTGLKGLTGMRYRNGYVIRPMLDTSREEIERYLAGEGQSYVTDSTNLETEAVRNKIRLEFLPILKTVNPSILDTLQDTIRHLEDAYTLYNIAVEDLKARICRNNRIDIQTLRNIPAVRTVLFELLSSYGFNSVQTEEVFAHLDGGSGKVYESHEWRLLRDRKTLVLSRKDEQYKCLCHVLPLEGCVKVTQDLTFLIRRVHYDRHFTIPRSKDTVCMDLDKIEYPITVRFAQEGDRFVPFGMTGQKLVSDYLTNCQKNLFEKERQLVVCSGERIAWLVNERSDNRFRIDDKTNHVLIIQCQRTPQAS
;
A
#
# COMPACT_ATOMS: atom_id res chain seq x y z
N MET A 1 6.82 21.70 -11.31
CA MET A 1 5.50 21.04 -11.35
C MET A 1 5.23 20.48 -12.74
N VAL A 2 5.50 21.25 -13.76
CA VAL A 2 5.35 20.91 -15.18
C VAL A 2 6.68 21.18 -15.89
N GLU A 3 7.12 20.25 -16.75
CA GLU A 3 8.29 20.41 -17.60
C GLU A 3 7.86 20.99 -18.96
N PRO A 4 8.74 21.67 -19.70
CA PRO A 4 8.36 22.33 -20.97
C PRO A 4 7.74 21.39 -22.01
N ASP A 5 8.17 20.13 -22.06
CA ASP A 5 7.72 19.14 -23.03
C ASP A 5 6.56 18.27 -22.54
N ASP A 6 6.05 18.52 -21.31
CA ASP A 6 4.92 17.74 -20.76
C ASP A 6 3.67 17.90 -21.61
N LYS A 7 3.03 16.77 -21.94
CA LYS A 7 1.72 16.71 -22.54
C LYS A 7 0.67 16.69 -21.43
N ILE A 8 -0.19 17.71 -21.38
CA ILE A 8 -1.12 17.96 -20.26
C ILE A 8 -2.56 17.67 -20.66
N LEU A 9 -3.23 16.83 -19.87
CA LEU A 9 -4.68 16.66 -19.95
C LEU A 9 -5.35 17.60 -18.95
N ILE A 10 -6.21 18.50 -19.43
CA ILE A 10 -6.92 19.46 -18.57
C ILE A 10 -8.32 18.97 -18.28
N ALA A 11 -8.67 18.85 -17.00
CA ALA A 11 -10.03 18.56 -16.55
C ALA A 11 -10.91 19.81 -16.76
N LEU A 12 -11.67 19.85 -17.85
CA LEU A 12 -12.42 21.01 -18.29
C LEU A 12 -13.93 20.81 -18.02
N SER A 13 -14.43 21.45 -16.96
CA SER A 13 -15.86 21.43 -16.63
C SER A 13 -16.68 22.49 -17.37
N GLY A 14 -16.05 23.55 -17.86
CA GLY A 14 -16.69 24.75 -18.44
C GLY A 14 -16.84 25.89 -17.43
N GLY A 15 -16.69 25.66 -16.15
CA GLY A 15 -16.69 26.69 -15.11
C GLY A 15 -15.46 27.58 -15.16
N ALA A 16 -15.53 28.75 -14.52
CA ALA A 16 -14.47 29.77 -14.55
C ALA A 16 -13.08 29.22 -14.27
N ASP A 17 -12.93 28.44 -13.22
CA ASP A 17 -11.62 27.92 -12.79
C ASP A 17 -10.99 27.02 -13.87
N SER A 18 -11.77 26.09 -14.43
CA SER A 18 -11.28 25.16 -15.44
C SER A 18 -11.00 25.87 -16.79
N VAL A 19 -11.77 26.91 -17.14
CA VAL A 19 -11.53 27.73 -18.32
C VAL A 19 -10.27 28.57 -18.15
N ALA A 20 -10.09 29.21 -16.99
CA ALA A 20 -8.88 29.97 -16.70
C ALA A 20 -7.63 29.07 -16.72
N LEU A 21 -7.68 27.89 -16.10
CA LEU A 21 -6.57 26.93 -16.14
C LEU A 21 -6.17 26.57 -17.56
N LEU A 22 -7.15 26.29 -18.41
CA LEU A 22 -6.93 26.00 -19.83
C LEU A 22 -6.20 27.16 -20.53
N LEU A 23 -6.71 28.39 -20.38
CA LEU A 23 -6.15 29.56 -21.05
C LEU A 23 -4.72 29.87 -20.58
N VAL A 24 -4.48 29.81 -19.27
CA VAL A 24 -3.15 30.08 -18.68
C VAL A 24 -2.13 29.08 -19.19
N LEU A 25 -2.47 27.79 -19.22
CA LEU A 25 -1.52 26.75 -19.68
C LEU A 25 -1.24 26.86 -21.19
N LEU A 26 -2.24 27.22 -22.00
CA LEU A 26 -2.04 27.50 -23.42
C LEU A 26 -1.19 28.75 -23.69
N GLN A 27 -1.43 29.84 -22.96
CA GLN A 27 -0.61 31.05 -23.04
C GLN A 27 0.83 30.81 -22.58
N ALA A 28 1.03 29.94 -21.64
CA ALA A 28 2.36 29.50 -21.20
C ALA A 28 3.07 28.58 -22.21
N GLY A 29 2.42 28.21 -23.31
CA GLY A 29 3.01 27.43 -24.40
C GLY A 29 3.00 25.92 -24.19
N PHE A 30 2.26 25.41 -23.21
CA PHE A 30 2.18 23.95 -22.96
C PHE A 30 1.30 23.24 -23.99
N HIS A 31 1.65 21.98 -24.28
CA HIS A 31 0.84 21.11 -25.13
C HIS A 31 -0.33 20.55 -24.34
N CYS A 32 -1.54 21.09 -24.58
CA CYS A 32 -2.73 20.79 -23.82
C CYS A 32 -3.81 20.11 -24.66
N GLU A 33 -4.45 19.08 -24.12
CA GLU A 33 -5.74 18.56 -24.57
C GLU A 33 -6.74 18.62 -23.40
N ALA A 34 -8.04 18.66 -23.69
CA ALA A 34 -9.08 18.80 -22.68
C ALA A 34 -9.87 17.50 -22.49
N ALA A 35 -10.28 17.21 -21.26
CA ALA A 35 -11.22 16.15 -20.93
C ALA A 35 -12.46 16.72 -20.24
N HIS A 36 -13.65 16.36 -20.74
CA HIS A 36 -14.93 16.71 -20.15
C HIS A 36 -15.72 15.46 -19.79
N CYS A 37 -16.32 15.45 -18.59
CA CYS A 37 -17.18 14.38 -18.10
C CYS A 37 -18.61 14.91 -17.99
N ASN A 38 -19.53 14.31 -18.72
CA ASN A 38 -20.96 14.58 -18.56
C ASN A 38 -21.57 13.50 -17.66
N PHE A 39 -22.00 13.90 -16.47
CA PHE A 39 -22.59 13.02 -15.47
C PHE A 39 -24.11 12.93 -15.53
N HIS A 40 -24.76 13.69 -16.43
CA HIS A 40 -26.20 13.81 -16.63
C HIS A 40 -27.02 14.09 -15.34
N LEU A 41 -26.38 14.67 -14.32
CA LEU A 41 -27.02 14.95 -13.03
C LEU A 41 -27.95 16.17 -13.05
N ARG A 42 -27.81 17.04 -14.07
CA ARG A 42 -28.52 18.33 -14.20
C ARG A 42 -29.35 18.44 -15.50
N GLY A 43 -29.59 17.33 -16.20
CA GLY A 43 -30.38 17.29 -17.43
C GLY A 43 -29.86 18.31 -18.47
N LYS A 44 -30.73 19.20 -18.94
CA LYS A 44 -30.41 20.18 -20.00
C LYS A 44 -29.24 21.11 -19.65
N GLU A 45 -28.94 21.35 -18.38
CA GLU A 45 -27.78 22.19 -18.03
C GLU A 45 -26.48 21.43 -18.30
N SER A 46 -26.42 20.13 -18.03
CA SER A 46 -25.24 19.31 -18.37
C SER A 46 -24.96 19.32 -19.87
N ASP A 47 -26.02 19.28 -20.73
CA ASP A 47 -25.86 19.31 -22.17
C ASP A 47 -25.42 20.71 -22.67
N ARG A 48 -25.93 21.78 -22.04
CA ARG A 48 -25.50 23.17 -22.32
C ARG A 48 -24.00 23.33 -21.98
N ASP A 49 -23.57 22.81 -20.84
CA ASP A 49 -22.20 22.95 -20.36
C ASP A 49 -21.24 22.17 -21.28
N GLU A 50 -21.60 20.97 -21.70
CA GLU A 50 -20.84 20.18 -22.67
C GLU A 50 -20.75 20.92 -24.03
N LYS A 51 -21.86 21.51 -24.52
CA LYS A 51 -21.84 22.29 -25.75
C LYS A 51 -20.88 23.47 -25.65
N PHE A 52 -20.91 24.19 -24.52
CA PHE A 52 -19.98 25.31 -24.28
C PHE A 52 -18.52 24.85 -24.35
N VAL A 53 -18.19 23.73 -23.68
CA VAL A 53 -16.84 23.17 -23.69
C VAL A 53 -16.39 22.75 -25.09
N ARG A 54 -17.30 22.14 -25.87
CA ARG A 54 -17.03 21.75 -27.27
C ARG A 54 -16.76 23.00 -28.16
N ASP A 55 -17.56 24.04 -28.01
CA ASP A 55 -17.40 25.27 -28.79
C ASP A 55 -16.12 26.03 -28.41
N LEU A 56 -15.78 26.08 -27.11
CA LEU A 56 -14.52 26.64 -26.61
C LEU A 56 -13.32 25.91 -27.18
N CYS A 57 -13.28 24.58 -27.07
CA CYS A 57 -12.18 23.78 -27.58
C CYS A 57 -12.02 23.89 -29.10
N ARG A 58 -13.13 23.92 -29.84
CA ARG A 58 -13.12 24.13 -31.30
C ARG A 58 -12.53 25.48 -31.65
N SER A 59 -12.94 26.57 -30.98
CA SER A 59 -12.46 27.94 -31.27
C SER A 59 -10.97 28.11 -31.02
N ARG A 60 -10.39 27.27 -30.13
CA ARG A 60 -8.97 27.30 -29.74
C ARG A 60 -8.15 26.18 -30.38
N SER A 61 -8.77 25.39 -31.30
CA SER A 61 -8.12 24.21 -31.94
C SER A 61 -7.55 23.19 -30.95
N ILE A 62 -8.25 23.00 -29.83
CA ILE A 62 -7.87 22.07 -28.76
C ILE A 62 -8.61 20.75 -28.96
N ARG A 63 -7.90 19.65 -28.86
CA ARG A 63 -8.52 18.32 -28.85
C ARG A 63 -9.31 18.13 -27.58
N LEU A 64 -10.59 17.73 -27.70
CA LEU A 64 -11.48 17.46 -26.59
C LEU A 64 -11.85 15.98 -26.55
N HIS A 65 -11.66 15.38 -25.37
CA HIS A 65 -12.14 14.06 -25.03
C HIS A 65 -13.39 14.18 -24.16
N THR A 66 -14.49 13.54 -24.56
CA THR A 66 -15.75 13.57 -23.79
C THR A 66 -16.20 12.16 -23.44
N LYS A 67 -16.79 12.00 -22.26
CA LYS A 67 -17.39 10.74 -21.81
C LYS A 67 -18.66 11.02 -21.02
N ASP A 68 -19.72 10.30 -21.37
CA ASP A 68 -21.00 10.30 -20.67
C ASP A 68 -21.00 9.18 -19.60
N PHE A 69 -21.60 9.45 -18.44
CA PHE A 69 -21.66 8.52 -17.34
C PHE A 69 -23.08 8.37 -16.80
N ASP A 70 -23.53 7.13 -16.59
CA ASP A 70 -24.68 6.84 -15.74
C ASP A 70 -24.22 6.79 -14.26
N THR A 71 -24.06 8.00 -13.70
CA THR A 71 -23.58 8.19 -12.33
C THR A 71 -24.51 7.58 -11.30
N MET A 72 -25.83 7.61 -11.56
CA MET A 72 -26.83 7.06 -10.65
C MET A 72 -26.77 5.53 -10.57
N ALA A 73 -26.61 4.86 -11.71
CA ALA A 73 -26.45 3.41 -11.77
C ALA A 73 -25.16 2.98 -11.05
N TYR A 74 -24.04 3.66 -11.32
CA TYR A 74 -22.75 3.38 -10.69
C TYR A 74 -22.80 3.57 -9.16
N ALA A 75 -23.41 4.65 -8.67
CA ALA A 75 -23.56 4.91 -7.23
C ALA A 75 -24.34 3.81 -6.53
N ARG A 76 -25.45 3.33 -7.15
CA ARG A 76 -26.27 2.23 -6.61
C ARG A 76 -25.50 0.90 -6.58
N GLU A 77 -24.82 0.57 -7.67
CA GLU A 77 -24.04 -0.67 -7.78
C GLU A 77 -22.95 -0.74 -6.70
N LYS A 78 -22.24 0.37 -6.47
CA LYS A 78 -21.14 0.46 -5.51
C LYS A 78 -21.59 0.73 -4.07
N GLY A 79 -22.83 1.15 -3.84
CA GLY A 79 -23.32 1.54 -2.51
C GLY A 79 -22.65 2.79 -1.97
N ILE A 80 -22.30 3.75 -2.84
CA ILE A 80 -21.60 4.99 -2.49
C ILE A 80 -22.46 6.22 -2.82
N SER A 81 -22.08 7.38 -2.30
CA SER A 81 -22.76 8.65 -2.66
C SER A 81 -22.56 9.01 -4.13
N ILE A 82 -23.50 9.78 -4.70
CA ILE A 82 -23.44 10.27 -6.08
C ILE A 82 -22.14 11.06 -6.33
N GLU A 83 -21.71 11.85 -5.34
CA GLU A 83 -20.46 12.61 -5.43
C GLU A 83 -19.23 11.68 -5.50
N MET A 84 -19.16 10.67 -4.62
CA MET A 84 -18.09 9.69 -4.68
C MET A 84 -18.08 8.97 -6.02
N ALA A 85 -19.26 8.59 -6.52
CA ALA A 85 -19.42 7.96 -7.82
C ALA A 85 -18.91 8.87 -8.95
N ALA A 86 -19.35 10.14 -9.00
CA ALA A 86 -18.89 11.11 -9.99
C ALA A 86 -17.37 11.35 -9.89
N ARG A 87 -16.81 11.37 -8.68
CA ARG A 87 -15.38 11.51 -8.45
C ARG A 87 -14.61 10.28 -8.94
N GLU A 88 -15.02 9.07 -8.59
CA GLU A 88 -14.38 7.82 -9.05
C GLU A 88 -14.41 7.70 -10.57
N LEU A 89 -15.56 7.93 -11.19
CA LEU A 89 -15.73 7.90 -12.64
C LEU A 89 -14.85 8.93 -13.35
N ARG A 90 -14.78 10.14 -12.82
CA ARG A 90 -13.94 11.23 -13.35
C ARG A 90 -12.47 10.88 -13.35
N TYR A 91 -11.93 10.49 -12.19
CA TYR A 91 -10.50 10.18 -12.09
C TYR A 91 -10.14 8.87 -12.81
N GLY A 92 -11.05 7.89 -12.84
CA GLY A 92 -10.89 6.68 -13.65
C GLY A 92 -10.75 7.00 -15.14
N TYR A 93 -11.61 7.88 -15.67
CA TYR A 93 -11.54 8.32 -17.07
C TYR A 93 -10.28 9.13 -17.38
N PHE A 94 -9.88 10.01 -16.48
CA PHE A 94 -8.64 10.78 -16.68
C PHE A 94 -7.40 9.86 -16.70
N GLU A 95 -7.37 8.82 -15.89
CA GLU A 95 -6.27 7.87 -15.89
C GLU A 95 -6.29 6.96 -17.13
N GLU A 96 -7.48 6.55 -17.61
CA GLU A 96 -7.69 5.87 -18.89
C GLU A 96 -7.08 6.71 -20.03
N LEU A 97 -7.50 7.96 -20.15
CA LEU A 97 -6.96 8.88 -21.16
C LEU A 97 -5.46 9.11 -21.02
N ARG A 98 -4.98 9.28 -19.77
CA ARG A 98 -3.55 9.49 -19.52
C ARG A 98 -2.72 8.34 -20.06
N THR A 99 -3.17 7.12 -19.86
CA THR A 99 -2.46 5.90 -20.29
C THR A 99 -2.56 5.73 -21.82
N ASP A 100 -3.76 5.84 -22.40
CA ASP A 100 -4.02 5.59 -23.82
C ASP A 100 -3.37 6.63 -24.73
N TRP A 101 -3.37 7.89 -24.29
CA TRP A 101 -2.85 9.03 -25.07
C TRP A 101 -1.49 9.54 -24.58
N ARG A 102 -0.89 8.85 -23.58
CA ARG A 102 0.43 9.15 -23.00
C ARG A 102 0.56 10.60 -22.51
N PHE A 103 -0.43 11.05 -21.72
CA PHE A 103 -0.29 12.33 -21.02
C PHE A 103 0.65 12.18 -19.82
N ASP A 104 1.51 13.19 -19.63
CA ASP A 104 2.46 13.24 -18.51
C ASP A 104 1.79 13.74 -17.23
N LYS A 105 0.82 14.65 -17.38
CA LYS A 105 0.11 15.29 -16.27
C LYS A 105 -1.38 15.41 -16.56
N ILE A 106 -2.14 15.42 -15.46
CA ILE A 106 -3.57 15.75 -15.43
C ILE A 106 -3.72 17.03 -14.61
N ALA A 107 -4.08 18.15 -15.24
CA ALA A 107 -4.28 19.42 -14.57
C ALA A 107 -5.72 19.61 -14.12
N VAL A 108 -5.92 19.90 -12.83
CA VAL A 108 -7.23 20.20 -12.24
C VAL A 108 -7.24 21.59 -11.63
N ALA A 109 -8.37 22.28 -11.79
CA ALA A 109 -8.53 23.71 -11.53
C ALA A 109 -8.91 24.03 -10.07
N HIS A 110 -8.33 23.34 -9.10
CA HIS A 110 -8.48 23.73 -7.69
C HIS A 110 -7.69 25.00 -7.44
N HIS A 111 -8.28 25.92 -6.70
CA HIS A 111 -7.73 27.23 -6.40
C HIS A 111 -7.55 27.44 -4.88
N ARG A 112 -7.02 28.60 -4.49
CA ARG A 112 -6.72 28.95 -3.09
C ARG A 112 -7.92 28.78 -2.16
N ASP A 113 -9.07 29.28 -2.57
CA ASP A 113 -10.25 29.25 -1.72
C ASP A 113 -10.74 27.81 -1.49
N ASP A 114 -10.64 26.91 -2.50
CA ASP A 114 -10.88 25.48 -2.34
C ASP A 114 -9.93 24.82 -1.33
N ASN A 115 -8.68 25.28 -1.32
CA ASN A 115 -7.67 24.77 -0.38
C ASN A 115 -8.00 25.16 1.06
N VAL A 116 -8.40 26.40 1.27
CA VAL A 116 -8.88 26.91 2.58
C VAL A 116 -10.14 26.17 3.04
N GLU A 117 -11.12 25.98 2.14
CA GLU A 117 -12.32 25.18 2.44
C GLU A 117 -11.95 23.75 2.87
N THR A 118 -10.96 23.16 2.23
CA THR A 118 -10.47 21.81 2.55
C THR A 118 -9.80 21.76 3.92
N LEU A 119 -8.98 22.75 4.27
CA LEU A 119 -8.42 22.87 5.62
C LEU A 119 -9.52 22.93 6.68
N LEU A 120 -10.49 23.83 6.50
CA LEU A 120 -11.61 24.01 7.44
C LEU A 120 -12.47 22.75 7.55
N LEU A 121 -12.76 22.08 6.44
CA LEU A 121 -13.49 20.81 6.41
C LEU A 121 -12.77 19.71 7.20
N HIS A 122 -11.46 19.58 7.01
CA HIS A 122 -10.65 18.62 7.72
C HIS A 122 -10.57 18.94 9.21
N LEU A 123 -10.45 20.23 9.56
CA LEU A 123 -10.44 20.69 10.95
C LEU A 123 -11.75 20.32 11.68
N VAL A 124 -12.90 20.58 11.04
CA VAL A 124 -14.24 20.26 11.59
C VAL A 124 -14.45 18.74 11.74
N ARG A 125 -13.93 17.94 10.81
CA ARG A 125 -14.04 16.47 10.87
C ARG A 125 -13.06 15.81 11.84
N GLY A 126 -12.05 16.54 12.30
CA GLY A 126 -10.93 16.00 13.05
C GLY A 126 -9.92 15.31 12.14
N THR A 127 -8.68 15.73 12.19
CA THR A 127 -7.61 15.16 11.35
C THR A 127 -6.25 15.30 12.04
N GLY A 128 -5.28 14.47 11.62
CA GLY A 128 -3.89 14.66 11.97
C GLY A 128 -3.21 15.76 11.15
N LEU A 129 -1.93 16.02 11.45
CA LEU A 129 -1.15 17.08 10.80
C LEU A 129 -1.19 17.02 9.26
N LYS A 130 -1.13 15.82 8.68
CA LYS A 130 -1.22 15.60 7.23
C LYS A 130 -2.50 16.16 6.60
N GLY A 131 -3.65 16.02 7.27
CA GLY A 131 -4.91 16.55 6.74
C GLY A 131 -5.02 18.06 6.85
N LEU A 132 -4.29 18.69 7.77
CA LEU A 132 -4.23 20.14 7.93
C LEU A 132 -3.35 20.84 6.89
N THR A 133 -2.54 20.12 6.12
CA THR A 133 -1.75 20.70 5.02
C THR A 133 -2.57 20.98 3.75
N GLY A 134 -3.90 20.86 3.81
CA GLY A 134 -4.76 21.12 2.65
C GLY A 134 -4.52 20.20 1.46
N MET A 135 -4.63 20.76 0.26
CA MET A 135 -4.40 20.03 -0.99
C MET A 135 -2.94 20.16 -1.42
N ARG A 136 -2.37 19.06 -1.92
CA ARG A 136 -1.02 19.08 -2.50
C ARG A 136 -1.04 19.65 -3.92
N TYR A 137 -0.03 20.43 -4.29
CA TYR A 137 0.17 20.90 -5.67
C TYR A 137 0.30 19.75 -6.67
N ARG A 138 0.89 18.64 -6.22
CA ARG A 138 1.03 17.43 -7.03
C ARG A 138 0.65 16.19 -6.21
N ASN A 139 -0.12 15.29 -6.83
CA ASN A 139 -0.45 13.99 -6.31
C ASN A 139 -0.36 12.95 -7.45
N GLY A 140 0.78 12.25 -7.53
CA GLY A 140 1.09 11.41 -8.67
C GLY A 140 1.17 12.22 -9.97
N TYR A 141 0.30 11.92 -10.92
CA TYR A 141 0.18 12.62 -12.20
C TYR A 141 -0.76 13.83 -12.15
N VAL A 142 -1.58 13.96 -11.11
CA VAL A 142 -2.51 15.08 -10.95
C VAL A 142 -1.76 16.29 -10.39
N ILE A 143 -1.90 17.42 -11.09
CA ILE A 143 -1.35 18.72 -10.70
C ILE A 143 -2.43 19.77 -10.48
N ARG A 144 -2.16 20.75 -9.62
CA ARG A 144 -3.05 21.87 -9.25
C ARG A 144 -2.31 23.20 -9.37
N PRO A 145 -2.14 23.72 -10.58
CA PRO A 145 -1.30 24.91 -10.79
C PRO A 145 -1.83 26.19 -10.15
N MET A 146 -3.14 26.26 -9.85
CA MET A 146 -3.80 27.46 -9.37
C MET A 146 -4.05 27.48 -7.85
N LEU A 147 -3.42 26.60 -7.05
CA LEU A 147 -3.64 26.53 -5.60
C LEU A 147 -3.28 27.82 -4.84
N ASP A 148 -2.48 28.71 -5.41
CA ASP A 148 -2.16 30.02 -4.84
C ASP A 148 -3.04 31.17 -5.38
N THR A 149 -3.83 30.91 -6.43
CA THR A 149 -4.66 31.90 -7.10
C THR A 149 -6.04 31.96 -6.43
N SER A 150 -6.54 33.13 -6.14
CA SER A 150 -7.89 33.33 -5.59
C SER A 150 -8.97 33.23 -6.66
N ARG A 151 -10.18 32.93 -6.24
CA ARG A 151 -11.36 32.97 -7.13
C ARG A 151 -11.54 34.33 -7.79
N GLU A 152 -11.32 35.42 -7.05
CA GLU A 152 -11.41 36.78 -7.54
C GLU A 152 -10.38 37.08 -8.67
N GLU A 153 -9.14 36.63 -8.49
CA GLU A 153 -8.08 36.76 -9.51
C GLU A 153 -8.43 35.99 -10.78
N ILE A 154 -8.99 34.77 -10.63
CA ILE A 154 -9.47 33.96 -11.77
C ILE A 154 -10.55 34.70 -12.55
N GLU A 155 -11.56 35.25 -11.90
CA GLU A 155 -12.67 35.97 -12.55
C GLU A 155 -12.18 37.27 -13.19
N ARG A 156 -11.27 37.99 -12.54
CA ARG A 156 -10.64 39.20 -13.08
C ARG A 156 -9.82 38.88 -14.35
N TYR A 157 -9.05 37.79 -14.34
CA TYR A 157 -8.30 37.32 -15.50
C TYR A 157 -9.25 37.02 -16.69
N LEU A 158 -10.30 36.23 -16.47
CA LEU A 158 -11.27 35.89 -17.54
C LEU A 158 -12.00 37.10 -18.08
N ALA A 159 -12.35 38.07 -17.22
CA ALA A 159 -12.94 39.34 -17.66
C ALA A 159 -11.97 40.15 -18.53
N GLY A 160 -10.67 40.17 -18.16
CA GLY A 160 -9.61 40.81 -18.96
C GLY A 160 -9.42 40.16 -20.33
N GLU A 161 -9.54 38.83 -20.41
CA GLU A 161 -9.50 38.08 -21.67
C GLU A 161 -10.79 38.14 -22.51
N GLY A 162 -11.86 38.70 -21.96
CA GLY A 162 -13.19 38.69 -22.60
C GLY A 162 -13.77 37.27 -22.74
N GLN A 163 -13.29 36.31 -21.92
CA GLN A 163 -13.68 34.92 -22.03
C GLN A 163 -14.88 34.62 -21.13
N SER A 164 -15.97 34.15 -21.74
CA SER A 164 -17.14 33.65 -21.02
C SER A 164 -16.89 32.25 -20.42
N TYR A 165 -17.67 31.92 -19.41
CA TYR A 165 -17.68 30.60 -18.75
C TYR A 165 -19.10 30.25 -18.31
N VAL A 166 -19.31 28.99 -17.95
CA VAL A 166 -20.60 28.51 -17.43
C VAL A 166 -20.63 28.66 -15.92
N THR A 167 -21.77 29.22 -15.43
CA THR A 167 -22.02 29.28 -13.98
C THR A 167 -22.87 28.10 -13.57
N ASP A 168 -22.39 27.34 -12.58
CA ASP A 168 -23.09 26.18 -12.00
C ASP A 168 -24.21 26.66 -11.08
N SER A 169 -25.47 26.26 -11.36
CA SER A 169 -26.63 26.62 -10.56
C SER A 169 -26.87 25.72 -9.35
N THR A 170 -26.16 24.56 -9.26
CA THR A 170 -26.45 23.53 -8.29
C THR A 170 -25.24 23.13 -7.44
N ASN A 171 -24.91 23.98 -6.50
CA ASN A 171 -24.04 23.58 -5.38
C ASN A 171 -24.87 22.87 -4.28
N LEU A 172 -25.62 21.80 -4.55
CA LEU A 172 -26.80 21.58 -3.76
C LEU A 172 -26.83 20.44 -2.74
N GLU A 173 -26.00 19.39 -2.67
CA GLU A 173 -26.27 18.40 -1.62
C GLU A 173 -25.06 17.75 -0.96
N THR A 174 -24.06 17.37 -1.64
CA THR A 174 -22.89 16.70 -1.04
C THR A 174 -21.88 17.70 -0.54
N GLU A 175 -21.95 18.86 -1.07
CA GLU A 175 -21.30 20.05 -0.58
C GLU A 175 -21.99 20.65 0.65
N ALA A 176 -22.98 19.99 1.27
CA ALA A 176 -23.73 20.62 2.36
C ALA A 176 -22.78 21.17 3.45
N VAL A 177 -21.75 20.43 3.84
CA VAL A 177 -20.75 20.92 4.83
C VAL A 177 -19.80 21.93 4.17
N ARG A 178 -19.34 21.67 2.94
CA ARG A 178 -18.45 22.57 2.21
C ARG A 178 -19.17 23.87 1.82
N ASN A 179 -20.42 23.77 1.39
CA ASN A 179 -21.27 24.92 1.13
C ASN A 179 -21.56 25.75 2.39
N LYS A 180 -21.78 25.09 3.56
CA LYS A 180 -21.90 25.83 4.83
C LYS A 180 -20.60 26.54 5.18
N ILE A 181 -19.45 25.91 4.95
CA ILE A 181 -18.15 26.57 5.16
C ILE A 181 -18.04 27.79 4.25
N ARG A 182 -18.36 27.66 2.96
CA ARG A 182 -18.28 28.75 1.96
C ARG A 182 -19.28 29.88 2.20
N LEU A 183 -20.55 29.52 2.43
CA LEU A 183 -21.66 30.49 2.44
C LEU A 183 -21.98 31.07 3.82
N GLU A 184 -21.64 30.36 4.88
CA GLU A 184 -21.96 30.78 6.25
C GLU A 184 -20.69 31.03 7.08
N PHE A 185 -19.77 30.07 7.13
CA PHE A 185 -18.64 30.14 8.06
C PHE A 185 -17.54 31.11 7.60
N LEU A 186 -17.13 31.05 6.36
CA LEU A 186 -16.12 31.98 5.80
C LEU A 186 -16.57 33.44 5.84
N PRO A 187 -17.84 33.81 5.51
CA PRO A 187 -18.31 35.17 5.71
C PRO A 187 -18.20 35.65 7.16
N ILE A 188 -18.53 34.81 8.14
CA ILE A 188 -18.36 35.16 9.56
C ILE A 188 -16.86 35.39 9.87
N LEU A 189 -15.97 34.50 9.43
CA LEU A 189 -14.53 34.70 9.65
C LEU A 189 -14.01 35.99 8.99
N LYS A 190 -14.55 36.38 7.83
CA LYS A 190 -14.20 37.64 7.15
C LYS A 190 -14.62 38.88 7.96
N THR A 191 -15.67 38.81 8.79
CA THR A 191 -16.03 39.92 9.68
C THR A 191 -14.99 40.13 10.79
N VAL A 192 -14.31 39.07 11.19
CA VAL A 192 -13.24 39.11 12.21
C VAL A 192 -11.90 39.50 11.57
N ASN A 193 -11.59 38.90 10.42
CA ASN A 193 -10.37 39.18 9.66
C ASN A 193 -10.74 39.27 8.16
N PRO A 194 -10.78 40.45 7.56
CA PRO A 194 -11.10 40.62 6.13
C PRO A 194 -10.15 39.84 5.21
N SER A 195 -8.89 39.63 5.62
CA SER A 195 -7.87 38.87 4.87
C SER A 195 -7.79 37.41 5.30
N ILE A 196 -8.85 36.83 5.84
CA ILE A 196 -8.83 35.47 6.43
C ILE A 196 -8.38 34.39 5.43
N LEU A 197 -8.73 34.52 4.15
CA LEU A 197 -8.33 33.55 3.12
C LEU A 197 -6.81 33.52 2.94
N ASP A 198 -6.16 34.68 2.92
CA ASP A 198 -4.69 34.79 2.83
C ASP A 198 -4.06 34.25 4.11
N THR A 199 -4.60 34.64 5.27
CA THR A 199 -4.10 34.16 6.58
C THR A 199 -4.17 32.63 6.71
N LEU A 200 -5.27 32.01 6.23
CA LEU A 200 -5.44 30.56 6.28
C LEU A 200 -4.54 29.87 5.23
N GLN A 201 -4.33 30.48 4.06
CA GLN A 201 -3.36 29.97 3.07
C GLN A 201 -1.92 29.99 3.63
N ASP A 202 -1.52 31.05 4.31
CA ASP A 202 -0.21 31.12 4.97
C ASP A 202 -0.10 30.09 6.11
N THR A 203 -1.19 29.88 6.83
CA THR A 203 -1.26 28.83 7.86
C THR A 203 -1.07 27.44 7.23
N ILE A 204 -1.69 27.16 6.07
CA ILE A 204 -1.48 25.91 5.32
C ILE A 204 0.01 25.73 4.99
N ARG A 205 0.68 26.78 4.46
CA ARG A 205 2.12 26.71 4.13
C ARG A 205 2.97 26.41 5.36
N HIS A 206 2.72 27.06 6.49
CA HIS A 206 3.43 26.77 7.73
C HIS A 206 3.21 25.32 8.21
N LEU A 207 1.99 24.80 8.03
CA LEU A 207 1.66 23.41 8.37
C LEU A 207 2.30 22.41 7.39
N GLU A 208 2.45 22.75 6.11
CA GLU A 208 3.20 21.95 5.12
C GLU A 208 4.68 21.84 5.48
N ASP A 209 5.31 22.96 5.87
CA ASP A 209 6.69 22.97 6.34
C ASP A 209 6.86 22.14 7.61
N ALA A 210 5.97 22.34 8.60
CA ALA A 210 5.95 21.56 9.81
C ALA A 210 5.75 20.06 9.54
N TYR A 211 4.85 19.70 8.62
CA TYR A 211 4.63 18.31 8.20
C TYR A 211 5.85 17.71 7.50
N THR A 212 6.56 18.50 6.72
CA THR A 212 7.80 18.05 6.07
C THR A 212 8.86 17.67 7.10
N LEU A 213 9.09 18.52 8.10
CA LEU A 213 10.01 18.24 9.20
C LEU A 213 9.55 17.03 10.03
N TYR A 214 8.25 16.96 10.35
CA TYR A 214 7.63 15.83 11.02
C TYR A 214 7.88 14.53 10.27
N ASN A 215 7.65 14.53 8.95
CA ASN A 215 7.78 13.33 8.13
C ASN A 215 9.24 12.82 8.07
N ILE A 216 10.21 13.73 7.95
CA ILE A 216 11.64 13.40 8.02
C ILE A 216 11.97 12.74 9.37
N ALA A 217 11.52 13.32 10.48
CA ALA A 217 11.76 12.77 11.81
C ALA A 217 11.10 11.40 12.01
N VAL A 218 9.86 11.23 11.51
CA VAL A 218 9.13 9.96 11.60
C VAL A 218 9.82 8.87 10.77
N GLU A 219 10.25 9.17 9.54
CA GLU A 219 10.95 8.18 8.71
C GLU A 219 12.30 7.76 9.31
N ASP A 220 13.06 8.70 9.90
CA ASP A 220 14.28 8.36 10.64
C ASP A 220 13.98 7.42 11.82
N LEU A 221 12.94 7.75 12.61
CA LEU A 221 12.53 6.89 13.72
C LEU A 221 12.07 5.51 13.25
N LYS A 222 11.27 5.43 12.18
CA LYS A 222 10.86 4.14 11.58
C LYS A 222 12.05 3.29 11.16
N ALA A 223 13.03 3.89 10.48
CA ALA A 223 14.25 3.19 10.05
C ALA A 223 15.08 2.66 11.25
N ARG A 224 15.05 3.37 12.37
CA ARG A 224 15.77 2.97 13.60
C ARG A 224 15.08 1.82 14.33
N ILE A 225 13.76 1.80 14.38
CA ILE A 225 12.98 0.82 15.17
C ILE A 225 12.60 -0.42 14.36
N CYS A 226 12.46 -0.34 13.03
CA CYS A 226 12.03 -1.43 12.16
C CYS A 226 13.17 -1.88 11.25
N ARG A 227 13.61 -3.13 11.42
CA ARG A 227 14.61 -3.77 10.56
C ARG A 227 14.14 -5.15 10.16
N ASN A 228 14.19 -5.47 8.88
CA ASN A 228 13.77 -6.77 8.34
C ASN A 228 12.37 -7.19 8.84
N ASN A 229 11.41 -6.26 8.80
CA ASN A 229 10.03 -6.47 9.28
C ASN A 229 9.92 -6.84 10.76
N ARG A 230 10.92 -6.50 11.57
CA ARG A 230 10.93 -6.68 13.02
C ARG A 230 11.09 -5.33 13.71
N ILE A 231 10.22 -5.05 14.67
CA ILE A 231 10.23 -3.83 15.48
C ILE A 231 10.66 -4.23 16.89
N ASP A 232 11.77 -3.69 17.37
CA ASP A 232 12.22 -3.91 18.74
C ASP A 232 11.38 -3.10 19.71
N ILE A 233 10.70 -3.76 20.65
CA ILE A 233 9.76 -3.13 21.60
C ILE A 233 10.50 -2.22 22.58
N GLN A 234 11.71 -2.56 22.99
CA GLN A 234 12.50 -1.76 23.90
C GLN A 234 12.91 -0.43 23.23
N THR A 235 13.40 -0.52 22.01
CA THR A 235 13.75 0.67 21.20
C THR A 235 12.53 1.52 20.92
N LEU A 236 11.39 0.88 20.55
CA LEU A 236 10.12 1.56 20.31
C LEU A 236 9.66 2.36 21.52
N ARG A 237 9.81 1.85 22.76
CA ARG A 237 9.41 2.56 23.97
C ARG A 237 10.25 3.78 24.30
N ASN A 238 11.48 3.82 23.84
CA ASN A 238 12.44 4.87 24.14
C ASN A 238 12.37 6.05 23.15
N ILE A 239 11.52 5.97 22.11
CA ILE A 239 11.36 7.08 21.17
C ILE A 239 10.29 8.06 21.65
N PRO A 240 10.36 9.34 21.24
CA PRO A 240 9.29 10.29 21.50
C PRO A 240 8.03 9.92 20.72
N ALA A 241 6.87 10.28 21.24
CA ALA A 241 5.56 10.09 20.58
C ALA A 241 5.33 8.66 20.03
N VAL A 242 5.62 7.64 20.84
CA VAL A 242 5.54 6.21 20.50
C VAL A 242 4.27 5.83 19.74
N ARG A 243 3.09 6.28 20.23
CA ARG A 243 1.79 5.99 19.59
C ARG A 243 1.75 6.49 18.15
N THR A 244 2.20 7.73 17.95
CA THR A 244 2.21 8.37 16.64
C THR A 244 3.16 7.63 15.68
N VAL A 245 4.39 7.35 16.11
CA VAL A 245 5.36 6.66 15.25
C VAL A 245 4.91 5.22 14.95
N LEU A 246 4.33 4.53 15.92
CA LEU A 246 3.76 3.20 15.72
C LEU A 246 2.58 3.23 14.72
N PHE A 247 1.70 4.23 14.83
CA PHE A 247 0.61 4.43 13.87
C PHE A 247 1.14 4.71 12.46
N GLU A 248 2.06 5.65 12.33
CA GLU A 248 2.65 5.98 11.01
C GLU A 248 3.42 4.80 10.39
N LEU A 249 4.03 3.96 11.22
CA LEU A 249 4.66 2.73 10.75
C LEU A 249 3.63 1.70 10.31
N LEU A 250 2.67 1.36 11.17
CA LEU A 250 1.71 0.29 10.91
C LEU A 250 0.68 0.66 9.84
N SER A 251 0.35 1.94 9.68
CA SER A 251 -0.55 2.42 8.61
C SER A 251 0.01 2.14 7.20
N SER A 252 1.33 2.15 7.02
CA SER A 252 1.97 1.77 5.75
C SER A 252 1.82 0.28 5.42
N TYR A 253 1.45 -0.55 6.41
CA TYR A 253 1.10 -1.97 6.26
C TYR A 253 -0.41 -2.22 6.32
N GLY A 254 -1.23 -1.16 6.21
CA GLY A 254 -2.70 -1.25 6.13
C GLY A 254 -3.41 -1.47 7.47
N PHE A 255 -2.74 -1.26 8.61
CA PHE A 255 -3.40 -1.26 9.92
C PHE A 255 -4.06 0.10 10.18
N ASN A 256 -5.27 0.10 10.73
CA ASN A 256 -5.99 1.32 11.09
C ASN A 256 -5.64 1.81 12.50
N SER A 257 -6.18 2.98 12.88
CA SER A 257 -5.91 3.60 14.18
C SER A 257 -6.37 2.74 15.37
N VAL A 258 -7.52 2.08 15.26
CA VAL A 258 -8.05 1.21 16.32
C VAL A 258 -7.13 0.01 16.55
N GLN A 259 -6.70 -0.64 15.47
CA GLN A 259 -5.77 -1.76 15.53
C GLN A 259 -4.41 -1.33 16.12
N THR A 260 -3.93 -0.14 15.75
CA THR A 260 -2.66 0.39 16.27
C THR A 260 -2.74 0.67 17.77
N GLU A 261 -3.84 1.25 18.24
CA GLU A 261 -4.07 1.46 19.69
C GLU A 261 -4.14 0.13 20.44
N GLU A 262 -4.77 -0.88 19.84
CA GLU A 262 -4.80 -2.23 20.42
C GLU A 262 -3.40 -2.85 20.52
N VAL A 263 -2.58 -2.72 19.47
CA VAL A 263 -1.18 -3.15 19.49
C VAL A 263 -0.41 -2.41 20.58
N PHE A 264 -0.58 -1.09 20.67
CA PHE A 264 0.10 -0.28 21.68
C PHE A 264 -0.26 -0.71 23.10
N ALA A 265 -1.54 -0.93 23.38
CA ALA A 265 -2.02 -1.39 24.69
C ALA A 265 -1.46 -2.76 25.10
N HIS A 266 -1.10 -3.58 24.13
CA HIS A 266 -0.59 -4.94 24.37
C HIS A 266 0.95 -5.07 24.22
N LEU A 267 1.67 -3.97 24.11
CA LEU A 267 3.15 -4.03 24.05
C LEU A 267 3.78 -4.74 25.27
N ASP A 268 3.11 -4.62 26.44
CA ASP A 268 3.52 -5.27 27.69
C ASP A 268 2.92 -6.66 27.88
N GLY A 269 2.06 -7.10 26.97
CA GLY A 269 1.36 -8.36 27.06
C GLY A 269 2.22 -9.59 26.78
N GLY A 270 1.59 -10.78 26.88
CA GLY A 270 2.22 -12.05 26.53
C GLY A 270 2.54 -12.16 25.03
N SER A 271 3.49 -13.03 24.72
CA SER A 271 3.84 -13.41 23.34
C SER A 271 2.73 -14.24 22.69
N GLY A 272 2.57 -14.12 21.36
CA GLY A 272 1.68 -14.96 20.58
C GLY A 272 0.43 -14.25 20.01
N LYS A 273 0.11 -13.02 20.45
CA LYS A 273 -1.02 -12.28 19.89
C LYS A 273 -0.74 -11.84 18.47
N VAL A 274 -1.68 -12.08 17.56
CA VAL A 274 -1.61 -11.73 16.14
C VAL A 274 -2.69 -10.68 15.83
N TYR A 275 -2.32 -9.67 15.06
CA TYR A 275 -3.19 -8.65 14.49
C TYR A 275 -3.12 -8.76 12.95
N GLU A 276 -4.21 -8.45 12.27
CA GLU A 276 -4.28 -8.62 10.82
C GLU A 276 -4.81 -7.37 10.13
N SER A 277 -4.11 -6.91 9.10
CA SER A 277 -4.63 -5.97 8.09
C SER A 277 -5.09 -6.76 6.85
N HIS A 278 -5.44 -6.06 5.76
CA HIS A 278 -5.83 -6.72 4.51
C HIS A 278 -4.73 -7.66 3.98
N GLU A 279 -3.48 -7.18 3.91
CA GLU A 279 -2.35 -7.93 3.32
C GLU A 279 -1.31 -8.40 4.33
N TRP A 280 -1.32 -7.89 5.56
CA TRP A 280 -0.26 -8.13 6.53
C TRP A 280 -0.77 -8.70 7.84
N ARG A 281 0.10 -9.43 8.52
CA ARG A 281 -0.05 -9.92 9.89
C ARG A 281 1.04 -9.33 10.76
N LEU A 282 0.71 -8.96 11.98
CA LEU A 282 1.64 -8.48 13.00
C LEU A 282 1.57 -9.40 14.20
N LEU A 283 2.69 -10.03 14.53
CA LEU A 283 2.82 -10.90 15.69
C LEU A 283 3.52 -10.16 16.83
N ARG A 284 2.91 -10.15 18.00
CA ARG A 284 3.59 -9.78 19.23
C ARG A 284 4.42 -10.97 19.72
N ASP A 285 5.75 -10.91 19.56
CA ASP A 285 6.67 -11.97 19.99
C ASP A 285 7.69 -11.44 21.02
N ARG A 286 7.77 -12.05 22.19
CA ARG A 286 8.73 -11.77 23.29
C ARG A 286 9.15 -10.28 23.38
N LYS A 287 10.22 -9.90 22.68
CA LYS A 287 10.80 -8.56 22.69
C LYS A 287 10.55 -7.76 21.40
N THR A 288 9.86 -8.35 20.44
CA THR A 288 9.67 -7.76 19.10
C THR A 288 8.23 -7.84 18.64
N LEU A 289 7.85 -6.88 17.78
CA LEU A 289 6.70 -7.05 16.90
C LEU A 289 7.23 -7.52 15.54
N VAL A 290 6.64 -8.55 14.97
CA VAL A 290 7.08 -9.16 13.71
C VAL A 290 6.01 -9.00 12.67
N LEU A 291 6.33 -8.31 11.56
CA LEU A 291 5.45 -8.15 10.41
C LEU A 291 5.67 -9.30 9.41
N SER A 292 4.58 -9.83 8.88
CA SER A 292 4.60 -10.85 7.83
C SER A 292 3.48 -10.60 6.84
N ARG A 293 3.78 -10.66 5.54
CA ARG A 293 2.75 -10.60 4.52
C ARG A 293 1.87 -11.86 4.57
N LYS A 294 0.57 -11.70 4.34
CA LYS A 294 -0.35 -12.82 4.12
C LYS A 294 -0.05 -13.42 2.76
N ASP A 295 0.56 -14.58 2.75
CA ASP A 295 0.95 -15.28 1.54
C ASP A 295 0.11 -16.55 1.41
N GLU A 296 -0.80 -16.59 0.44
CA GLU A 296 -1.67 -17.75 0.23
C GLU A 296 -0.90 -18.97 -0.31
N GLN A 297 0.26 -18.75 -0.92
CA GLN A 297 1.09 -19.81 -1.51
C GLN A 297 1.63 -20.80 -0.47
N TYR A 298 1.70 -20.39 0.81
CA TYR A 298 2.22 -21.27 1.88
C TYR A 298 1.21 -22.30 2.39
N LYS A 299 -0.07 -22.23 2.02
CA LYS A 299 -1.10 -23.13 2.60
C LYS A 299 -1.13 -24.54 2.06
N CYS A 300 -0.62 -24.81 0.85
CA CYS A 300 -0.76 -26.10 0.16
C CYS A 300 0.52 -26.62 -0.48
N LEU A 301 1.69 -26.35 0.11
CA LEU A 301 2.94 -26.84 -0.44
C LEU A 301 3.12 -28.32 -0.09
N CYS A 302 3.10 -29.19 -1.12
CA CYS A 302 3.47 -30.58 -1.01
C CYS A 302 4.13 -31.02 -2.34
N HIS A 303 5.43 -31.32 -2.29
CA HIS A 303 6.17 -31.77 -3.46
C HIS A 303 6.81 -33.13 -3.20
N VAL A 304 6.73 -34.01 -4.19
CA VAL A 304 7.47 -35.29 -4.15
C VAL A 304 8.92 -35.04 -4.58
N LEU A 305 9.86 -35.51 -3.76
CA LEU A 305 11.28 -35.43 -4.06
C LEU A 305 11.73 -36.74 -4.76
N PRO A 306 12.48 -36.65 -5.87
CA PRO A 306 13.07 -37.83 -6.51
C PRO A 306 14.22 -38.39 -5.67
N LEU A 307 14.72 -39.57 -6.04
CA LEU A 307 15.92 -40.14 -5.42
C LEU A 307 17.21 -39.41 -5.82
N GLU A 308 17.19 -38.73 -6.94
CA GLU A 308 18.34 -38.03 -7.47
C GLU A 308 17.87 -36.86 -8.36
N GLY A 309 18.50 -35.71 -8.24
CA GLY A 309 18.19 -34.53 -9.03
C GLY A 309 18.00 -33.27 -8.22
N CYS A 310 17.28 -32.33 -8.83
CA CYS A 310 17.01 -31.00 -8.28
C CYS A 310 15.52 -30.68 -8.40
N VAL A 311 14.90 -30.24 -7.31
CA VAL A 311 13.48 -29.84 -7.29
C VAL A 311 13.36 -28.44 -6.75
N LYS A 312 12.80 -27.54 -7.55
CA LYS A 312 12.42 -26.20 -7.13
C LYS A 312 11.05 -26.25 -6.46
N VAL A 313 11.01 -25.94 -5.17
CA VAL A 313 9.81 -26.05 -4.32
C VAL A 313 9.08 -24.72 -4.21
N THR A 314 9.84 -23.62 -4.14
CA THR A 314 9.32 -22.24 -4.24
C THR A 314 10.22 -21.41 -5.17
N GLN A 315 9.89 -20.14 -5.39
CA GLN A 315 10.74 -19.26 -6.21
C GLN A 315 12.16 -19.14 -5.69
N ASP A 316 12.33 -19.20 -4.38
CA ASP A 316 13.57 -18.99 -3.64
C ASP A 316 14.14 -20.26 -2.96
N LEU A 317 13.49 -21.41 -3.13
CA LEU A 317 13.86 -22.63 -2.43
C LEU A 317 13.99 -23.82 -3.37
N THR A 318 15.17 -24.44 -3.35
CA THR A 318 15.52 -25.58 -4.19
C THR A 318 16.11 -26.69 -3.36
N PHE A 319 15.68 -27.92 -3.60
CA PHE A 319 16.25 -29.12 -2.97
C PHE A 319 17.13 -29.87 -3.99
N LEU A 320 18.37 -30.13 -3.60
CA LEU A 320 19.29 -30.99 -4.31
C LEU A 320 19.32 -32.36 -3.62
N ILE A 321 19.07 -33.41 -4.38
CA ILE A 321 19.01 -34.78 -3.88
C ILE A 321 20.08 -35.59 -4.58
N ARG A 322 20.89 -36.30 -3.80
CA ARG A 322 21.95 -37.18 -4.29
C ARG A 322 21.95 -38.48 -3.54
N ARG A 323 22.21 -39.57 -4.26
CA ARG A 323 22.46 -40.88 -3.69
C ARG A 323 23.97 -41.18 -3.78
N VAL A 324 24.56 -41.60 -2.69
CA VAL A 324 26.00 -41.99 -2.64
C VAL A 324 26.19 -43.33 -1.94
N HIS A 325 27.21 -44.03 -2.37
CA HIS A 325 27.63 -45.23 -1.64
C HIS A 325 28.33 -44.83 -0.33
N TYR A 326 28.01 -45.50 0.79
CA TYR A 326 28.61 -45.23 2.06
C TYR A 326 29.89 -46.05 2.24
N ASP A 327 31.00 -45.37 2.32
CA ASP A 327 32.30 -45.97 2.56
C ASP A 327 33.04 -45.31 3.75
N ARG A 328 34.21 -45.84 4.10
CA ARG A 328 35.03 -45.34 5.22
C ARG A 328 35.54 -43.89 5.01
N HIS A 329 35.47 -43.37 3.82
CA HIS A 329 35.92 -42.02 3.44
C HIS A 329 34.76 -41.02 3.41
N PHE A 330 33.51 -41.49 3.55
CA PHE A 330 32.35 -40.60 3.55
C PHE A 330 32.31 -39.69 4.77
N THR A 331 32.35 -38.42 4.55
CA THR A 331 32.26 -37.41 5.62
C THR A 331 30.85 -36.83 5.65
N ILE A 332 30.15 -36.99 6.79
CA ILE A 332 28.81 -36.42 6.99
C ILE A 332 28.93 -34.90 7.09
N PRO A 333 28.30 -34.09 6.19
CA PRO A 333 28.28 -32.65 6.31
C PRO A 333 27.64 -32.20 7.63
N ARG A 334 28.27 -31.24 8.32
CA ARG A 334 27.75 -30.67 9.59
C ARG A 334 26.89 -29.43 9.38
N SER A 335 26.40 -29.20 8.19
CA SER A 335 25.54 -28.06 7.86
C SER A 335 24.07 -28.36 8.21
N LYS A 336 23.33 -27.38 8.68
CA LYS A 336 21.89 -27.51 8.97
C LYS A 336 21.03 -27.60 7.70
N ASP A 337 21.54 -27.08 6.58
CA ASP A 337 20.87 -27.10 5.27
C ASP A 337 20.96 -28.45 4.58
N THR A 338 21.69 -29.38 5.12
CA THR A 338 21.95 -30.70 4.54
C THR A 338 21.62 -31.81 5.52
N VAL A 339 20.87 -32.79 5.06
CA VAL A 339 20.62 -34.04 5.81
C VAL A 339 21.17 -35.22 5.04
N CYS A 340 21.78 -36.16 5.81
CA CYS A 340 22.23 -37.46 5.32
C CYS A 340 21.44 -38.54 6.04
N MET A 341 20.82 -39.43 5.27
CA MET A 341 19.95 -40.50 5.78
C MET A 341 20.30 -41.84 5.17
N ASP A 342 20.14 -42.90 5.93
CA ASP A 342 20.27 -44.26 5.46
C ASP A 342 19.16 -44.56 4.43
N LEU A 343 19.54 -44.87 3.20
CA LEU A 343 18.59 -45.08 2.10
C LEU A 343 17.71 -46.31 2.34
N ASP A 344 18.22 -47.35 3.01
CA ASP A 344 17.47 -48.59 3.26
C ASP A 344 16.36 -48.40 4.34
N LYS A 345 16.39 -47.29 5.08
CA LYS A 345 15.36 -46.91 6.06
C LYS A 345 14.28 -45.99 5.50
N ILE A 346 14.41 -45.60 4.24
CA ILE A 346 13.50 -44.66 3.60
C ILE A 346 12.32 -45.38 2.94
N GLU A 347 11.12 -44.91 3.23
CA GLU A 347 9.88 -45.32 2.63
C GLU A 347 9.43 -44.25 1.59
N TYR A 348 9.00 -44.70 0.42
CA TYR A 348 8.47 -43.81 -0.61
C TYR A 348 6.97 -43.60 -0.47
N PRO A 349 6.43 -42.41 -0.87
CA PRO A 349 7.16 -41.28 -1.50
C PRO A 349 7.93 -40.46 -0.45
N ILE A 350 9.04 -39.83 -0.91
CA ILE A 350 9.68 -38.75 -0.14
C ILE A 350 8.97 -37.45 -0.49
N THR A 351 8.45 -36.75 0.49
CA THR A 351 7.74 -35.50 0.26
C THR A 351 8.30 -34.36 1.10
N VAL A 352 8.21 -33.14 0.57
CA VAL A 352 8.47 -31.92 1.34
C VAL A 352 7.18 -31.13 1.47
N ARG A 353 6.83 -30.77 2.68
CA ARG A 353 5.63 -29.97 3.03
C ARG A 353 5.88 -29.07 4.23
N PHE A 354 4.95 -28.18 4.50
CA PHE A 354 4.96 -27.48 5.79
C PHE A 354 4.60 -28.41 6.95
N ALA A 355 5.16 -28.11 8.12
CA ALA A 355 4.79 -28.78 9.35
C ALA A 355 3.29 -28.53 9.65
N GLN A 356 2.61 -29.56 10.13
CA GLN A 356 1.19 -29.54 10.46
C GLN A 356 1.02 -29.70 11.99
N GLU A 357 -0.14 -29.32 12.47
CA GLU A 357 -0.52 -29.56 13.85
C GLU A 357 -0.52 -31.05 14.14
N GLY A 358 0.06 -31.44 15.27
CA GLY A 358 0.19 -32.85 15.65
C GLY A 358 1.41 -33.58 15.11
N ASP A 359 2.18 -32.97 14.19
CA ASP A 359 3.42 -33.57 13.65
C ASP A 359 4.40 -33.95 14.76
N ARG A 360 4.93 -35.20 14.67
CA ARG A 360 5.88 -35.76 15.62
C ARG A 360 7.10 -36.34 14.91
N PHE A 361 8.25 -36.25 15.55
CA PHE A 361 9.49 -36.85 15.09
C PHE A 361 10.37 -37.27 16.29
N VAL A 362 11.39 -38.06 16.03
CA VAL A 362 12.40 -38.45 17.01
C VAL A 362 13.67 -37.65 16.73
N PRO A 363 13.96 -36.56 17.47
CA PRO A 363 15.14 -35.74 17.19
C PRO A 363 16.43 -36.57 17.22
N PHE A 364 17.33 -36.32 16.27
CA PHE A 364 18.63 -37.03 16.20
C PHE A 364 19.35 -37.01 17.55
N GLY A 365 19.78 -38.20 18.03
CA GLY A 365 20.42 -38.42 19.34
C GLY A 365 19.43 -38.63 20.49
N MET A 366 18.12 -38.66 20.21
CA MET A 366 17.09 -38.97 21.22
C MET A 366 16.37 -40.30 20.88
N THR A 367 15.69 -40.87 21.87
CA THR A 367 14.91 -42.11 21.70
C THR A 367 13.41 -41.86 21.74
N GLY A 368 12.97 -40.73 22.32
CA GLY A 368 11.57 -40.39 22.50
C GLY A 368 11.05 -39.47 21.36
N GLN A 369 9.76 -39.62 21.00
CA GLN A 369 9.07 -38.73 20.10
C GLN A 369 8.79 -37.36 20.74
N LYS A 370 8.94 -36.31 19.96
CA LYS A 370 8.53 -34.92 20.32
C LYS A 370 7.57 -34.34 19.29
N LEU A 371 6.66 -33.52 19.75
CA LEU A 371 5.88 -32.64 18.85
C LEU A 371 6.86 -31.68 18.17
N VAL A 372 6.65 -31.45 16.87
CA VAL A 372 7.41 -30.45 16.09
C VAL A 372 7.20 -29.06 16.69
N SER A 373 5.98 -28.71 17.06
CA SER A 373 5.65 -27.43 17.71
C SER A 373 6.44 -27.18 18.99
N ASP A 374 6.57 -28.21 19.83
CA ASP A 374 7.32 -28.14 21.12
C ASP A 374 8.82 -28.03 20.89
N TYR A 375 9.33 -28.78 19.91
CA TYR A 375 10.74 -28.70 19.53
C TYR A 375 11.06 -27.27 19.02
N LEU A 376 10.25 -26.71 18.15
CA LEU A 376 10.44 -25.35 17.61
C LEU A 376 10.28 -24.28 18.70
N THR A 377 9.39 -24.50 19.69
CA THR A 377 9.27 -23.62 20.87
C THR A 377 10.58 -23.59 21.66
N ASN A 378 11.17 -24.78 21.90
CA ASN A 378 12.45 -24.89 22.59
C ASN A 378 13.61 -24.26 21.80
N CYS A 379 13.53 -24.28 20.46
CA CYS A 379 14.44 -23.55 19.54
C CYS A 379 14.13 -22.06 19.46
N GLN A 380 13.21 -21.56 20.27
CA GLN A 380 12.80 -20.15 20.32
C GLN A 380 12.20 -19.61 19.03
N LYS A 381 11.64 -20.45 18.17
CA LYS A 381 10.93 -20.03 16.96
C LYS A 381 9.62 -19.33 17.31
N ASN A 382 9.33 -18.22 16.65
CA ASN A 382 8.06 -17.53 16.77
C ASN A 382 6.94 -18.22 15.96
N LEU A 383 5.71 -17.78 16.12
CA LEU A 383 4.56 -18.38 15.45
C LEU A 383 4.70 -18.42 13.92
N PHE A 384 5.14 -17.33 13.30
CA PHE A 384 5.31 -17.26 11.84
C PHE A 384 6.45 -18.16 11.33
N GLU A 385 7.52 -18.30 12.10
CA GLU A 385 8.60 -19.22 11.78
C GLU A 385 8.16 -20.69 11.89
N LYS A 386 7.29 -21.02 12.87
CA LYS A 386 6.70 -22.34 13.00
C LYS A 386 5.76 -22.70 11.86
N GLU A 387 4.89 -21.76 11.45
CA GLU A 387 3.98 -21.94 10.32
C GLU A 387 4.72 -22.17 9.00
N ARG A 388 5.94 -21.64 8.87
CA ARG A 388 6.81 -21.77 7.69
C ARG A 388 7.83 -22.88 7.79
N GLN A 389 7.80 -23.69 8.85
CA GLN A 389 8.73 -24.79 8.99
C GLN A 389 8.44 -25.88 7.96
N LEU A 390 9.42 -26.17 7.12
CA LEU A 390 9.36 -27.29 6.20
C LEU A 390 9.81 -28.57 6.85
N VAL A 391 9.14 -29.66 6.50
CA VAL A 391 9.50 -31.02 6.87
C VAL A 391 9.67 -31.87 5.62
N VAL A 392 10.69 -32.70 5.60
CA VAL A 392 10.84 -33.77 4.64
C VAL A 392 10.31 -35.05 5.30
N CYS A 393 9.37 -35.70 4.62
CA CYS A 393 8.74 -36.94 5.09
C CYS A 393 9.20 -38.12 4.22
N SER A 394 9.33 -39.27 4.85
CA SER A 394 9.51 -40.58 4.24
C SER A 394 8.25 -41.39 4.50
N GLY A 395 7.41 -41.58 3.48
CA GLY A 395 6.03 -42.00 3.69
C GLY A 395 5.30 -41.04 4.61
N GLU A 396 4.72 -41.55 5.71
CA GLU A 396 4.02 -40.74 6.72
C GLU A 396 4.93 -40.21 7.82
N ARG A 397 6.20 -40.63 7.89
CA ARG A 397 7.13 -40.26 8.96
C ARG A 397 7.99 -39.08 8.58
N ILE A 398 8.11 -38.10 9.49
CA ILE A 398 9.05 -37.00 9.31
C ILE A 398 10.48 -37.56 9.41
N ALA A 399 11.27 -37.27 8.38
CA ALA A 399 12.69 -37.65 8.32
C ALA A 399 13.63 -36.46 8.63
N TRP A 400 13.20 -35.25 8.32
CA TRP A 400 13.99 -34.04 8.56
C TRP A 400 13.13 -32.81 8.78
N LEU A 401 13.36 -32.09 9.88
CA LEU A 401 12.94 -30.69 10.02
C LEU A 401 13.99 -29.85 9.27
N VAL A 402 13.62 -29.31 8.14
CA VAL A 402 14.54 -28.60 7.23
C VAL A 402 15.22 -27.44 7.95
N ASN A 403 16.54 -27.39 7.84
CA ASN A 403 17.43 -26.42 8.49
C ASN A 403 17.45 -26.47 10.03
N GLU A 404 16.84 -27.51 10.65
CA GLU A 404 16.82 -27.67 12.11
C GLU A 404 17.43 -29.00 12.56
N ARG A 405 16.74 -30.12 12.39
CA ARG A 405 17.17 -31.40 12.94
C ARG A 405 16.63 -32.58 12.12
N SER A 406 17.49 -33.60 11.88
CA SER A 406 17.07 -34.88 11.32
C SER A 406 16.39 -35.75 12.33
N ASP A 407 15.63 -36.73 11.87
CA ASP A 407 15.03 -37.77 12.70
C ASP A 407 16.01 -38.92 12.94
N ASN A 408 16.09 -39.36 14.16
CA ASN A 408 17.04 -40.39 14.60
C ASN A 408 16.79 -41.76 13.98
N ARG A 409 15.57 -42.05 13.53
CA ARG A 409 15.18 -43.33 12.91
C ARG A 409 15.84 -43.54 11.56
N PHE A 410 16.20 -42.48 10.86
CA PHE A 410 16.84 -42.50 9.53
C PHE A 410 18.35 -42.29 9.60
N ARG A 411 18.95 -42.37 10.80
CA ARG A 411 20.39 -42.16 10.96
C ARG A 411 21.21 -43.19 10.21
N ILE A 412 22.39 -42.81 9.75
CA ILE A 412 23.44 -43.68 9.25
C ILE A 412 24.02 -44.49 10.41
N ASP A 413 24.24 -45.77 10.19
CA ASP A 413 24.89 -46.69 11.14
C ASP A 413 25.85 -47.63 10.43
N ASP A 414 26.46 -48.57 11.18
CA ASP A 414 27.47 -49.52 10.68
C ASP A 414 26.92 -50.49 9.59
N LYS A 415 25.62 -50.57 9.40
CA LYS A 415 24.96 -51.45 8.42
C LYS A 415 24.54 -50.68 7.13
N THR A 416 24.71 -49.39 7.13
CA THR A 416 24.31 -48.53 6.00
C THR A 416 25.22 -48.78 4.80
N ASN A 417 24.65 -49.06 3.63
CA ASN A 417 25.38 -49.23 2.39
C ASN A 417 25.23 -48.01 1.46
N HIS A 418 24.07 -47.36 1.47
CA HIS A 418 23.77 -46.17 0.66
C HIS A 418 23.20 -45.05 1.48
N VAL A 419 23.61 -43.87 1.16
CA VAL A 419 23.16 -42.63 1.81
C VAL A 419 22.40 -41.76 0.84
N LEU A 420 21.22 -41.31 1.26
CA LEU A 420 20.50 -40.25 0.61
C LEU A 420 20.91 -38.92 1.23
N ILE A 421 21.39 -37.99 0.41
CA ILE A 421 21.75 -36.63 0.79
C ILE A 421 20.71 -35.69 0.22
N ILE A 422 20.08 -34.91 1.07
CA ILE A 422 19.15 -33.84 0.67
C ILE A 422 19.70 -32.51 1.19
N GLN A 423 19.94 -31.59 0.26
CA GLN A 423 20.40 -30.24 0.56
C GLN A 423 19.33 -29.22 0.18
N CYS A 424 18.99 -28.33 1.12
CA CYS A 424 18.08 -27.21 0.93
C CYS A 424 18.87 -25.95 0.59
N GLN A 425 18.73 -25.44 -0.63
CA GLN A 425 19.40 -24.21 -1.08
C GLN A 425 18.39 -23.08 -1.19
N ARG A 426 18.73 -21.91 -0.64
CA ARG A 426 17.98 -20.66 -0.88
C ARG A 426 18.67 -19.84 -1.95
N THR A 427 17.94 -19.46 -2.97
CA THR A 427 18.41 -18.44 -3.93
C THR A 427 18.32 -17.07 -3.25
N PRO A 428 19.39 -16.28 -3.23
CA PRO A 428 19.29 -14.90 -2.73
C PRO A 428 18.23 -14.16 -3.55
N GLN A 429 17.27 -13.55 -2.88
CA GLN A 429 16.40 -12.59 -3.56
C GLN A 429 17.27 -11.44 -4.05
N ALA A 430 17.23 -11.14 -5.35
CA ALA A 430 17.78 -9.90 -5.87
C ALA A 430 17.11 -8.73 -5.13
N SER A 431 17.93 -7.98 -4.40
CA SER A 431 17.56 -6.81 -3.58
C SER A 431 17.04 -5.68 -4.45
#